data_6e975827f2ee5b0c51ed5bc179167d5d
#
_entry.id   6e975827f2ee5b0c51ed5bc179167d5d
#
_cell.length_a   1.000
_cell.length_b   1.000
_cell.length_c   1.000
_cell.angle_alpha   90.00
_cell.angle_beta   90.00
_cell.angle_gamma   90.00
#
_symmetry.space_group_name_H-M   'P 1'
#
loop_
_entity.id
_entity.type
_entity.pdbx_description
1 polymer ?
#
loop_
_entity_poly.entity_id
_entity_poly.type
_entity_poly.pdbx_seq_one_letter_code
_entity_poly.pdbx_strand_id
1 'polypeptide(L)'
;MAETPDEILRALADPERLAIAGTLARAERTSAELAAELGMPVSRVRKHLNRLTSTGVVRLGDDRRTYRLDHETLRWAAEQVGPPRDSGLALGAANEDEETVLRTFFRNGRLTEIPSKESKRRIVLERIAIEFEAGVRYEEKEVNVIVGRFFNDYAAIRRYLVDEGFLDRDHGEYWRTGGRVEI
;
A
#
# COMPACT_ATOMS: atom_id res chain seq x y z
N MET A 1 13.22 -0.75 -24.21
CA MET A 1 12.35 -1.65 -23.43
C MET A 1 11.86 -0.84 -22.24
N ALA A 2 10.58 -0.82 -21.97
CA ALA A 2 10.05 -0.12 -20.81
C ALA A 2 10.54 -0.85 -19.56
N GLU A 3 11.17 -0.15 -18.67
CA GLU A 3 11.70 -0.69 -17.42
C GLU A 3 10.56 -0.99 -16.46
N THR A 4 10.69 -2.07 -15.71
CA THR A 4 9.67 -2.43 -14.72
C THR A 4 9.90 -1.67 -13.41
N PRO A 5 8.85 -1.37 -12.62
CA PRO A 5 8.99 -0.76 -11.30
C PRO A 5 9.97 -1.53 -10.40
N ASP A 6 10.00 -2.84 -10.54
CA ASP A 6 10.88 -3.75 -9.80
C ASP A 6 12.37 -3.52 -10.10
N GLU A 7 12.71 -3.25 -11.36
CA GLU A 7 14.08 -2.93 -11.77
C GLU A 7 14.53 -1.58 -11.22
N ILE A 8 13.63 -0.59 -11.19
CA ILE A 8 13.87 0.73 -10.60
C ILE A 8 14.12 0.58 -9.09
N LEU A 9 13.27 -0.15 -8.36
CA LEU A 9 13.45 -0.40 -6.94
C LEU A 9 14.76 -1.14 -6.64
N ARG A 10 15.11 -2.19 -7.42
CA ARG A 10 16.39 -2.91 -7.29
C ARG A 10 17.58 -2.03 -7.60
N ALA A 11 17.45 -1.10 -8.55
CA ALA A 11 18.53 -0.15 -8.82
C ALA A 11 18.75 0.80 -7.64
N LEU A 12 17.69 1.26 -6.96
CA LEU A 12 17.77 2.16 -5.81
C LEU A 12 18.10 1.45 -4.48
N ALA A 13 17.94 0.15 -4.38
CA ALA A 13 18.19 -0.62 -3.15
C ALA A 13 19.68 -0.66 -2.73
N ASP A 14 20.61 -0.28 -3.59
CA ASP A 14 22.02 -0.14 -3.25
C ASP A 14 22.28 1.21 -2.57
N PRO A 15 22.95 1.26 -1.39
CA PRO A 15 23.15 2.49 -0.64
C PRO A 15 23.91 3.58 -1.39
N GLU A 16 24.91 3.20 -2.20
CA GLU A 16 25.72 4.17 -2.97
C GLU A 16 24.89 4.78 -4.12
N ARG A 17 24.06 3.96 -4.78
CA ARG A 17 23.13 4.47 -5.80
C ARG A 17 22.04 5.36 -5.22
N LEU A 18 21.54 5.01 -4.04
CA LEU A 18 20.55 5.82 -3.33
C LEU A 18 21.15 7.18 -2.94
N ALA A 19 22.41 7.20 -2.46
CA ALA A 19 23.12 8.45 -2.15
C ALA A 19 23.31 9.33 -3.40
N ILE A 20 23.71 8.75 -4.52
CA ILE A 20 23.84 9.46 -5.81
C ILE A 20 22.48 10.06 -6.23
N ALA A 21 21.40 9.26 -6.18
CA ALA A 21 20.06 9.72 -6.53
C ALA A 21 19.59 10.85 -5.59
N GLY A 22 19.88 10.75 -4.29
CA GLY A 22 19.57 11.77 -3.28
C GLY A 22 20.31 13.09 -3.53
N THR A 23 21.58 13.04 -3.93
CA THR A 23 22.33 14.23 -4.30
C THR A 23 21.74 14.87 -5.58
N LEU A 24 21.43 14.07 -6.59
CA LEU A 24 20.82 14.54 -7.84
C LEU A 24 19.38 15.06 -7.67
N ALA A 25 18.69 14.67 -6.61
CA ALA A 25 17.37 15.23 -6.27
C ALA A 25 17.42 16.72 -5.90
N ARG A 26 18.58 17.22 -5.50
CA ARG A 26 18.77 18.63 -5.10
C ARG A 26 19.23 19.49 -6.26
N ALA A 27 20.12 19.00 -7.09
CA ALA A 27 20.62 19.71 -8.26
C ALA A 27 21.36 18.77 -9.22
N GLU A 28 21.44 19.15 -10.48
CA GLU A 28 22.27 18.47 -11.47
C GLU A 28 23.76 18.52 -11.08
N ARG A 29 24.46 17.41 -11.32
CA ARG A 29 25.89 17.23 -11.00
C ARG A 29 26.60 16.47 -12.10
N THR A 30 27.87 16.76 -12.26
CA THR A 30 28.80 15.92 -13.03
C THR A 30 29.26 14.72 -12.22
N SER A 31 29.79 13.69 -12.87
CA SER A 31 30.35 12.53 -12.17
C SER A 31 31.52 12.87 -11.23
N ALA A 32 32.28 13.95 -11.54
CA ALA A 32 33.37 14.40 -10.69
C ALA A 32 32.86 15.10 -9.41
N GLU A 33 31.84 15.96 -9.53
CA GLU A 33 31.21 16.62 -8.37
C GLU A 33 30.56 15.61 -7.45
N LEU A 34 29.82 14.62 -7.99
CA LEU A 34 29.25 13.52 -7.20
C LEU A 34 30.34 12.74 -6.46
N ALA A 35 31.47 12.48 -7.13
CA ALA A 35 32.60 11.76 -6.52
C ALA A 35 33.20 12.54 -5.35
N ALA A 36 33.36 13.85 -5.51
CA ALA A 36 33.87 14.72 -4.46
C ALA A 36 32.91 14.86 -3.29
N GLU A 37 31.61 15.06 -3.57
CA GLU A 37 30.58 15.26 -2.54
C GLU A 37 30.33 13.98 -1.71
N LEU A 38 30.37 12.81 -2.35
CA LEU A 38 30.10 11.51 -1.72
C LEU A 38 31.37 10.76 -1.22
N GLY A 39 32.57 11.35 -1.43
CA GLY A 39 33.82 10.72 -1.05
C GLY A 39 34.11 9.42 -1.81
N MET A 40 33.65 9.28 -3.03
CA MET A 40 33.73 8.06 -3.83
C MET A 40 34.72 8.20 -5.01
N PRO A 41 35.37 7.12 -5.45
CA PRO A 41 36.13 7.14 -6.69
C PRO A 41 35.21 7.46 -7.90
N VAL A 42 35.66 8.34 -8.82
CA VAL A 42 34.90 8.73 -10.03
C VAL A 42 34.49 7.50 -10.86
N SER A 43 35.36 6.48 -10.95
CA SER A 43 35.07 5.24 -11.69
C SER A 43 33.88 4.48 -11.09
N ARG A 44 33.76 4.47 -9.76
CA ARG A 44 32.65 3.84 -9.04
C ARG A 44 31.35 4.62 -9.27
N VAL A 45 31.40 5.94 -9.14
CA VAL A 45 30.25 6.82 -9.44
C VAL A 45 29.75 6.60 -10.87
N ARG A 46 30.64 6.56 -11.85
CA ARG A 46 30.25 6.28 -13.25
C ARG A 46 29.57 4.93 -13.43
N LYS A 47 30.07 3.87 -12.74
CA LYS A 47 29.41 2.54 -12.77
C LYS A 47 27.97 2.61 -12.24
N HIS A 48 27.77 3.32 -11.13
CA HIS A 48 26.44 3.51 -10.55
C HIS A 48 25.53 4.38 -11.42
N LEU A 49 26.05 5.46 -11.97
CA LEU A 49 25.33 6.31 -12.92
C LEU A 49 24.87 5.52 -14.15
N ASN A 50 25.74 4.68 -14.72
CA ASN A 50 25.35 3.82 -15.84
C ASN A 50 24.15 2.92 -15.49
N ARG A 51 24.15 2.34 -14.30
CA ARG A 51 23.01 1.50 -13.86
C ARG A 51 21.75 2.33 -13.62
N LEU A 52 21.87 3.52 -13.00
CA LEU A 52 20.73 4.42 -12.78
C LEU A 52 20.19 5.00 -14.09
N THR A 53 21.05 5.24 -15.06
CA THR A 53 20.65 5.70 -16.39
C THR A 53 19.98 4.60 -17.20
N SER A 54 20.47 3.33 -17.09
CA SER A 54 19.84 2.19 -17.75
C SER A 54 18.43 1.90 -17.22
N THR A 55 18.09 2.31 -15.99
CA THR A 55 16.76 2.18 -15.40
C THR A 55 15.93 3.47 -15.50
N GLY A 56 16.38 4.46 -16.25
CA GLY A 56 15.66 5.73 -16.41
C GLY A 56 15.59 6.60 -15.16
N VAL A 57 16.09 6.14 -14.00
CA VAL A 57 16.10 6.90 -12.73
C VAL A 57 16.93 8.18 -12.85
N VAL A 58 17.99 8.14 -13.63
CA VAL A 58 18.86 9.27 -13.89
C VAL A 58 18.94 9.50 -15.40
N ARG A 59 18.92 10.76 -15.81
CA ARG A 59 19.12 11.18 -17.20
C ARG A 59 20.39 12.02 -17.31
N LEU A 60 21.04 11.91 -18.46
CA LEU A 60 22.14 12.78 -18.83
C LEU A 60 21.54 14.14 -19.24
N GLY A 61 22.11 15.23 -18.74
CA GLY A 61 21.72 16.59 -19.11
C GLY A 61 22.05 16.93 -20.57
N ASP A 62 21.51 18.04 -21.06
CA ASP A 62 21.66 18.48 -22.46
C ASP A 62 23.12 18.83 -22.81
N ASP A 63 23.91 19.19 -21.81
CA ASP A 63 25.36 19.42 -21.93
C ASP A 63 26.21 18.14 -22.05
N ARG A 64 25.57 16.97 -21.93
CA ARG A 64 26.17 15.62 -21.93
C ARG A 64 27.28 15.44 -20.89
N ARG A 65 27.29 16.25 -19.83
CA ARG A 65 28.26 16.20 -18.73
C ARG A 65 27.60 16.08 -17.37
N THR A 66 26.47 16.75 -17.19
CA THR A 66 25.68 16.68 -15.97
C THR A 66 24.69 15.54 -15.98
N TYR A 67 24.31 15.10 -14.81
CA TYR A 67 23.27 14.10 -14.57
C TYR A 67 22.18 14.71 -13.72
N ARG A 68 20.95 14.33 -13.97
CA ARG A 68 19.77 14.75 -13.20
C ARG A 68 18.89 13.58 -12.84
N LEU A 69 18.21 13.67 -11.70
CA LEU A 69 17.20 12.71 -11.31
C LEU A 69 15.96 12.86 -12.20
N ASP A 70 15.40 11.76 -12.66
CA ASP A 70 14.15 11.75 -13.39
C ASP A 70 12.97 11.49 -12.44
N HIS A 71 12.36 12.55 -11.95
CA HIS A 71 11.22 12.50 -11.06
C HIS A 71 9.98 11.86 -11.71
N GLU A 72 9.82 11.96 -13.03
CA GLU A 72 8.69 11.38 -13.75
C GLU A 72 8.77 9.86 -13.75
N THR A 73 9.95 9.29 -14.02
CA THR A 73 10.19 7.86 -13.94
C THR A 73 9.92 7.31 -12.53
N LEU A 74 10.35 8.02 -11.47
CA LEU A 74 10.08 7.60 -10.09
C LEU A 74 8.61 7.69 -9.72
N ARG A 75 7.91 8.75 -10.14
CA ARG A 75 6.47 8.90 -9.91
C ARG A 75 5.70 7.80 -10.62
N TRP A 76 5.99 7.57 -11.88
CA TRP A 76 5.41 6.49 -12.65
C TRP A 76 5.60 5.13 -11.96
N ALA A 77 6.82 4.82 -11.52
CA ALA A 77 7.09 3.56 -10.82
C ALA A 77 6.28 3.43 -9.52
N ALA A 78 6.16 4.51 -8.75
CA ALA A 78 5.36 4.54 -7.53
C ALA A 78 3.86 4.29 -7.80
N GLU A 79 3.32 4.85 -8.88
CA GLU A 79 1.94 4.63 -9.32
C GLU A 79 1.69 3.16 -9.74
N GLN A 80 2.68 2.53 -10.37
CA GLN A 80 2.58 1.11 -10.80
C GLN A 80 2.68 0.13 -9.63
N VAL A 81 3.49 0.45 -8.62
CA VAL A 81 3.62 -0.41 -7.43
C VAL A 81 2.32 -0.39 -6.62
N GLY A 82 1.59 0.72 -6.62
CA GLY A 82 0.36 0.91 -5.84
C GLY A 82 0.59 0.77 -4.33
N PRO A 83 -0.36 1.07 -3.50
CA PRO A 83 -0.27 0.74 -2.09
C PRO A 83 -0.19 -0.78 -1.93
N PRO A 84 0.61 -1.30 -0.97
CA PRO A 84 0.71 -2.73 -0.72
C PRO A 84 -0.69 -3.31 -0.51
N ARG A 85 -0.98 -4.39 -1.24
CA ARG A 85 -2.23 -5.13 -1.04
C ARG A 85 -2.09 -5.94 0.23
N ASP A 86 -3.06 -5.84 1.11
CA ASP A 86 -3.10 -6.69 2.28
C ASP A 86 -3.15 -8.17 1.83
N SER A 87 -2.40 -9.02 2.51
CA SER A 87 -2.55 -10.45 2.32
C SER A 87 -3.94 -10.85 2.80
N GLY A 88 -4.71 -11.54 1.98
CA GLY A 88 -6.01 -12.06 2.39
C GLY A 88 -5.92 -12.99 3.58
N LEU A 89 -4.79 -13.73 3.70
CA LEU A 89 -4.50 -14.56 4.88
C LEU A 89 -4.28 -13.71 6.13
N ALA A 90 -3.55 -12.59 6.04
CA ALA A 90 -3.38 -11.65 7.15
C ALA A 90 -4.71 -10.96 7.55
N LEU A 91 -5.69 -10.96 6.65
CA LEU A 91 -7.04 -10.48 6.89
C LEU A 91 -8.01 -11.59 7.37
N GLY A 92 -7.51 -12.81 7.62
CA GLY A 92 -8.31 -13.92 8.12
C GLY A 92 -9.12 -14.65 7.06
N ALA A 93 -8.67 -14.69 5.80
CA ALA A 93 -9.30 -15.49 4.75
C ALA A 93 -9.21 -17.00 5.09
N ALA A 94 -10.33 -17.73 4.91
CA ALA A 94 -10.37 -19.15 5.16
C ALA A 94 -10.05 -20.00 3.91
N ASN A 95 -10.11 -19.41 2.74
CA ASN A 95 -9.87 -20.06 1.45
C ASN A 95 -9.38 -19.04 0.39
N GLU A 96 -8.94 -19.56 -0.77
CA GLU A 96 -8.39 -18.75 -1.87
C GLU A 96 -9.39 -17.74 -2.46
N ASP A 97 -10.68 -18.10 -2.50
CA ASP A 97 -11.72 -17.21 -3.03
C ASP A 97 -11.91 -16.00 -2.12
N GLU A 98 -11.96 -16.21 -0.81
CA GLU A 98 -12.02 -15.14 0.18
C GLU A 98 -10.76 -14.30 0.18
N GLU A 99 -9.58 -14.93 0.08
CA GLU A 99 -8.31 -14.22 -0.03
C GLU A 99 -8.32 -13.26 -1.22
N THR A 100 -8.79 -13.73 -2.36
CA THR A 100 -8.89 -12.92 -3.58
C THR A 100 -9.83 -11.72 -3.38
N VAL A 101 -10.98 -11.93 -2.72
CA VAL A 101 -11.93 -10.85 -2.42
C VAL A 101 -11.31 -9.84 -1.44
N LEU A 102 -10.78 -10.30 -0.31
CA LEU A 102 -10.20 -9.41 0.71
C LEU A 102 -9.02 -8.61 0.14
N ARG A 103 -8.13 -9.24 -0.63
CA ARG A 103 -7.04 -8.55 -1.34
C ARG A 103 -7.51 -7.51 -2.35
N THR A 104 -8.69 -7.70 -2.92
CA THR A 104 -9.27 -6.74 -3.90
C THR A 104 -9.77 -5.50 -3.20
N PHE A 105 -10.44 -5.64 -2.06
CA PHE A 105 -11.17 -4.56 -1.41
C PHE A 105 -10.45 -3.93 -0.22
N PHE A 106 -9.40 -4.56 0.35
CA PHE A 106 -8.61 -3.98 1.42
C PHE A 106 -7.26 -3.43 0.94
N ARG A 107 -6.82 -2.33 1.58
CA ARG A 107 -5.51 -1.70 1.43
C ARG A 107 -5.07 -1.14 2.78
N ASN A 108 -3.93 -1.59 3.27
CA ASN A 108 -3.39 -1.16 4.58
C ASN A 108 -4.41 -1.32 5.72
N GLY A 109 -5.11 -2.46 5.77
CA GLY A 109 -6.15 -2.74 6.76
C GLY A 109 -7.46 -1.97 6.57
N ARG A 110 -7.60 -1.15 5.54
CA ARG A 110 -8.80 -0.36 5.27
C ARG A 110 -9.52 -0.81 4.02
N LEU A 111 -10.86 -0.78 4.10
CA LEU A 111 -11.73 -1.04 2.96
C LEU A 111 -11.66 0.15 1.99
N THR A 112 -11.46 -0.14 0.71
CA THR A 112 -11.40 0.88 -0.35
C THR A 112 -12.78 1.28 -0.85
N GLU A 113 -13.68 0.29 -0.94
CA GLU A 113 -15.08 0.48 -1.35
C GLU A 113 -15.94 -0.68 -0.82
N ILE A 114 -17.25 -0.45 -0.69
CA ILE A 114 -18.20 -1.51 -0.32
C ILE A 114 -18.57 -2.29 -1.57
N PRO A 115 -18.35 -3.63 -1.62
CA PRO A 115 -18.68 -4.42 -2.81
C PRO A 115 -20.18 -4.36 -3.16
N SER A 116 -20.50 -4.10 -4.43
CA SER A 116 -21.88 -4.11 -4.90
C SER A 116 -22.48 -5.51 -4.91
N LYS A 117 -21.64 -6.53 -5.22
CA LYS A 117 -22.07 -7.93 -5.24
C LYS A 117 -22.19 -8.47 -3.81
N GLU A 118 -23.37 -8.96 -3.45
CA GLU A 118 -23.69 -9.46 -2.10
C GLU A 118 -22.69 -10.50 -1.60
N SER A 119 -22.34 -11.51 -2.42
CA SER A 119 -21.41 -12.56 -2.01
C SER A 119 -20.01 -12.02 -1.63
N LYS A 120 -19.52 -10.99 -2.31
CA LYS A 120 -18.25 -10.32 -1.99
C LYS A 120 -18.40 -9.42 -0.77
N ARG A 121 -19.53 -8.74 -0.65
CA ARG A 121 -19.83 -7.87 0.49
C ARG A 121 -19.89 -8.68 1.78
N ARG A 122 -20.53 -9.86 1.76
CA ARG A 122 -20.56 -10.74 2.93
C ARG A 122 -19.17 -11.12 3.44
N ILE A 123 -18.23 -11.45 2.54
CA ILE A 123 -16.84 -11.77 2.91
C ILE A 123 -16.16 -10.58 3.60
N VAL A 124 -16.35 -9.37 3.04
CA VAL A 124 -15.80 -8.12 3.61
C VAL A 124 -16.42 -7.82 4.98
N LEU A 125 -17.74 -7.96 5.11
CA LEU A 125 -18.46 -7.72 6.37
C LEU A 125 -18.10 -8.76 7.44
N GLU A 126 -17.92 -10.01 7.06
CA GLU A 126 -17.46 -11.06 7.97
C GLU A 126 -16.09 -10.75 8.55
N ARG A 127 -15.14 -10.27 7.71
CA ARG A 127 -13.83 -9.80 8.19
C ARG A 127 -13.97 -8.67 9.22
N ILE A 128 -14.88 -7.73 9.02
CA ILE A 128 -15.11 -6.63 9.96
C ILE A 128 -15.83 -7.14 11.23
N ALA A 129 -16.75 -8.08 11.08
CA ALA A 129 -17.51 -8.63 12.21
C ALA A 129 -16.65 -9.37 13.24
N ILE A 130 -15.49 -9.91 12.84
CA ILE A 130 -14.53 -10.57 13.75
C ILE A 130 -13.99 -9.61 14.83
N GLU A 131 -13.96 -8.32 14.57
CA GLU A 131 -13.53 -7.31 15.54
C GLU A 131 -14.49 -7.13 16.74
N PHE A 132 -15.67 -7.72 16.65
CA PHE A 132 -16.65 -7.72 17.72
C PHE A 132 -16.57 -9.05 18.48
N GLU A 133 -16.26 -8.98 19.76
CA GLU A 133 -16.18 -10.17 20.62
C GLU A 133 -17.58 -10.78 20.82
N ALA A 134 -17.66 -12.11 20.68
CA ALA A 134 -18.92 -12.82 20.84
C ALA A 134 -19.42 -12.73 22.30
N GLY A 135 -20.70 -12.39 22.48
CA GLY A 135 -21.31 -12.24 23.80
C GLY A 135 -21.10 -10.87 24.45
N VAL A 136 -20.32 -9.99 23.85
CA VAL A 136 -20.16 -8.61 24.32
C VAL A 136 -21.18 -7.68 23.65
N ARG A 137 -21.70 -6.73 24.42
CA ARG A 137 -22.58 -5.65 23.94
C ARG A 137 -21.78 -4.37 23.78
N TYR A 138 -22.04 -3.65 22.70
CA TYR A 138 -21.36 -2.43 22.31
C TYR A 138 -22.37 -1.30 22.15
N GLU A 139 -22.08 -0.14 22.68
CA GLU A 139 -22.86 1.07 22.37
C GLU A 139 -22.63 1.48 20.90
N GLU A 140 -23.59 2.18 20.30
CA GLU A 140 -23.45 2.66 18.91
C GLU A 140 -22.16 3.45 18.66
N LYS A 141 -21.68 4.20 19.63
CA LYS A 141 -20.43 4.97 19.53
C LYS A 141 -19.21 4.06 19.41
N GLU A 142 -19.19 2.96 20.16
CA GLU A 142 -18.11 1.98 20.13
C GLU A 142 -18.10 1.25 18.78
N VAL A 143 -19.27 0.85 18.28
CA VAL A 143 -19.43 0.28 16.94
C VAL A 143 -18.88 1.23 15.88
N ASN A 144 -19.23 2.52 15.96
CA ASN A 144 -18.73 3.53 15.02
C ASN A 144 -17.21 3.67 15.05
N VAL A 145 -16.59 3.59 16.23
CA VAL A 145 -15.11 3.62 16.39
C VAL A 145 -14.47 2.39 15.76
N ILE A 146 -15.00 1.20 16.02
CA ILE A 146 -14.48 -0.05 15.48
C ILE A 146 -14.57 -0.03 13.96
N VAL A 147 -15.76 0.19 13.41
CA VAL A 147 -16.01 0.18 11.96
C VAL A 147 -15.29 1.31 11.24
N GLY A 148 -15.16 2.47 11.86
CA GLY A 148 -14.47 3.65 11.33
C GLY A 148 -12.97 3.42 11.06
N ARG A 149 -12.35 2.42 11.71
CA ARG A 149 -10.99 1.98 11.40
C ARG A 149 -10.89 1.40 9.98
N PHE A 150 -11.97 0.78 9.50
CA PHE A 150 -12.02 0.12 8.21
C PHE A 150 -12.54 1.00 7.09
N PHE A 151 -13.57 1.81 7.35
CA PHE A 151 -14.20 2.63 6.31
C PHE A 151 -14.75 3.95 6.85
N ASN A 152 -14.67 5.01 6.05
CA ASN A 152 -15.10 6.33 6.49
C ASN A 152 -16.63 6.43 6.67
N ASP A 153 -17.41 5.79 5.76
CA ASP A 153 -18.85 5.66 5.91
C ASP A 153 -19.19 4.47 6.83
N TYR A 154 -18.87 4.67 8.12
CA TYR A 154 -19.16 3.67 9.15
C TYR A 154 -20.66 3.41 9.31
N ALA A 155 -21.53 4.38 8.97
CA ALA A 155 -22.96 4.21 9.07
C ALA A 155 -23.50 3.21 8.05
N ALA A 156 -22.96 3.22 6.83
CA ALA A 156 -23.28 2.24 5.80
C ALA A 156 -22.83 0.82 6.20
N ILE A 157 -21.59 0.67 6.67
CA ILE A 157 -21.07 -0.64 7.12
C ILE A 157 -21.86 -1.16 8.32
N ARG A 158 -22.12 -0.33 9.31
CA ARG A 158 -22.93 -0.72 10.49
C ARG A 158 -24.29 -1.24 10.09
N ARG A 159 -24.97 -0.57 9.15
CA ARG A 159 -26.25 -1.02 8.62
C ARG A 159 -26.16 -2.37 7.95
N TYR A 160 -25.17 -2.55 7.04
CA TYR A 160 -24.96 -3.83 6.38
C TYR A 160 -24.61 -4.95 7.34
N LEU A 161 -23.84 -4.70 8.40
CA LEU A 161 -23.55 -5.71 9.43
C LEU A 161 -24.82 -6.23 10.11
N VAL A 162 -25.80 -5.35 10.33
CA VAL A 162 -27.12 -5.77 10.88
C VAL A 162 -27.98 -6.43 9.82
N ASP A 163 -28.11 -5.83 8.63
CA ASP A 163 -28.98 -6.30 7.57
C ASP A 163 -28.56 -7.72 7.08
N GLU A 164 -27.26 -8.03 7.11
CA GLU A 164 -26.72 -9.34 6.71
C GLU A 164 -26.52 -10.31 7.89
N GLY A 165 -26.95 -9.94 9.11
CA GLY A 165 -27.01 -10.82 10.29
C GLY A 165 -25.68 -11.08 10.97
N PHE A 166 -24.66 -10.25 10.77
CA PHE A 166 -23.40 -10.33 11.50
C PHE A 166 -23.49 -9.68 12.88
N LEU A 167 -24.24 -8.60 12.99
CA LEU A 167 -24.61 -7.96 14.25
C LEU A 167 -26.12 -7.94 14.38
N ASP A 168 -26.60 -7.93 15.62
CA ASP A 168 -27.97 -7.57 15.97
C ASP A 168 -27.96 -6.34 16.85
N ARG A 169 -29.11 -5.67 16.99
CA ARG A 169 -29.24 -4.45 17.79
C ARG A 169 -30.58 -4.38 18.51
N ASP A 170 -30.53 -3.86 19.71
CA ASP A 170 -31.73 -3.48 20.48
C ASP A 170 -31.43 -2.24 21.36
N HIS A 171 -32.34 -1.27 21.37
CA HIS A 171 -32.24 -0.06 22.18
C HIS A 171 -30.90 0.68 22.16
N GLY A 172 -30.20 0.65 21.00
CA GLY A 172 -28.91 1.34 20.81
C GLY A 172 -27.68 0.53 21.21
N GLU A 173 -27.89 -0.68 21.69
CA GLU A 173 -26.84 -1.68 21.91
C GLU A 173 -26.74 -2.63 20.73
N TYR A 174 -25.52 -3.04 20.40
CA TYR A 174 -25.17 -3.96 19.31
C TYR A 174 -24.40 -5.14 19.87
N TRP A 175 -24.59 -6.32 19.30
CA TRP A 175 -23.82 -7.52 19.62
C TRP A 175 -23.65 -8.41 18.38
N ARG A 176 -22.59 -9.20 18.39
CA ARG A 176 -22.30 -10.14 17.31
C ARG A 176 -23.23 -11.37 17.37
N THR A 177 -23.86 -11.67 16.24
CA THR A 177 -24.77 -12.83 16.09
C THR A 177 -24.32 -13.79 15.00
N GLY A 178 -23.44 -13.35 14.09
CA GLY A 178 -22.99 -14.15 12.95
C GLY A 178 -21.49 -14.06 12.70
N GLY A 179 -21.04 -14.78 11.65
CA GLY A 179 -19.64 -14.87 11.27
C GLY A 179 -18.86 -15.95 12.01
N ARG A 180 -17.61 -16.19 11.55
CA ARG A 180 -16.73 -17.21 12.12
C ARG A 180 -16.34 -16.91 13.56
N VAL A 181 -16.23 -17.96 14.36
CA VAL A 181 -15.59 -17.89 15.68
C VAL A 181 -14.16 -18.38 15.47
N GLU A 182 -13.17 -17.54 15.77
CA GLU A 182 -11.79 -18.02 15.90
C GLU A 182 -11.72 -18.94 17.13
N ILE A 183 -11.35 -20.21 16.91
CA ILE A 183 -11.14 -21.21 17.95
C ILE A 183 -9.66 -21.25 18.29
#